data_f2460384425dad50bcebf3e6782d56c2
#
_entry.id   f2460384425dad50bcebf3e6782d56c2
#
_cell.length_a   1.000
_cell.length_b   1.000
_cell.length_c   1.000
_cell.angle_alpha   90.00
_cell.angle_beta   90.00
_cell.angle_gamma   90.00
#
_symmetry.space_group_name_H-M   'P 1'
#
loop_
_entity.id
_entity.type
_entity.pdbx_description
1 polymer ?
#
loop_
_entity_poly.entity_id
_entity_poly.type
_entity_poly.pdbx_seq_one_letter_code
_entity_poly.pdbx_strand_id
1 'polypeptide(L)'
;NFIIKKKEHNDEMKMTKQEVNEERKSKEVSEEVKSAQRKKAMEMAMGQNLQDVSTADVVVTNPTHYAVALKYEKGTDNAPVVVDKGHDMIARRIKLIAKEFEVPMVEDKLVAQMLYALGVVGQSIPVQLYQVVAKILADVYKKHSYYFHRLKARRLLSRSRSSVQLA
;
A
#
# COMPACT_ATOMS: atom_id res chain seq x y z
N ASN A 1 50.79 27.32 38.11
CA ASN A 1 50.03 27.90 37.00
C ASN A 1 49.75 26.95 35.83
N PHE A 2 50.64 25.99 35.53
CA PHE A 2 50.44 25.04 34.46
C PHE A 2 49.42 23.93 34.79
N ILE A 3 49.41 23.50 36.02
CA ILE A 3 48.51 22.41 36.50
C ILE A 3 47.05 22.93 36.57
N ILE A 4 46.82 24.16 36.93
CA ILE A 4 45.48 24.76 37.02
C ILE A 4 44.88 24.91 35.59
N LYS A 5 45.64 25.42 34.62
CA LYS A 5 45.20 25.51 33.24
C LYS A 5 44.88 24.17 32.58
N LYS A 6 45.62 23.10 32.94
CA LYS A 6 45.38 21.77 32.42
C LYS A 6 44.11 21.14 33.00
N LYS A 7 43.74 21.50 34.23
CA LYS A 7 42.51 21.03 34.88
C LYS A 7 41.28 21.75 34.32
N GLU A 8 41.34 23.05 34.10
CA GLU A 8 40.26 23.82 33.48
C GLU A 8 39.99 23.38 32.03
N HIS A 9 41.06 23.13 31.23
CA HIS A 9 40.92 22.65 29.86
C HIS A 9 40.36 21.22 29.78
N ASN A 10 40.62 20.38 30.80
CA ASN A 10 40.11 19.00 30.84
C ASN A 10 38.62 18.98 31.29
N ASP A 11 38.19 19.94 32.10
CA ASP A 11 36.79 20.08 32.53
C ASP A 11 35.92 20.68 31.44
N GLU A 12 36.44 21.62 30.61
CA GLU A 12 35.78 22.13 29.42
C GLU A 12 35.58 21.02 28.36
N MET A 13 36.59 20.12 28.16
CA MET A 13 36.46 18.99 27.25
C MET A 13 35.46 17.92 27.76
N LYS A 14 35.25 17.80 29.08
CA LYS A 14 34.22 16.90 29.62
C LYS A 14 32.82 17.46 29.43
N MET A 15 32.62 18.76 29.57
CA MET A 15 31.33 19.41 29.26
C MET A 15 30.93 19.24 27.78
N THR A 16 31.85 19.46 26.86
CA THR A 16 31.59 19.27 25.42
C THR A 16 31.25 17.81 25.05
N LYS A 17 31.86 16.82 25.72
CA LYS A 17 31.52 15.41 25.51
C LYS A 17 30.14 15.04 26.05
N GLN A 18 29.66 15.64 27.14
CA GLN A 18 28.33 15.44 27.65
C GLN A 18 27.27 16.09 26.76
N GLU A 19 27.49 17.31 26.31
CA GLU A 19 26.60 18.02 25.38
C GLU A 19 26.47 17.27 24.05
N VAL A 20 27.58 16.77 23.48
CA VAL A 20 27.55 15.95 22.26
C VAL A 20 26.78 14.64 22.44
N ASN A 21 26.89 14.00 23.62
CA ASN A 21 26.14 12.78 23.91
C ASN A 21 24.64 13.04 24.11
N GLU A 22 24.28 14.16 24.75
CA GLU A 22 22.88 14.57 24.89
C GLU A 22 22.26 14.96 23.56
N GLU A 23 23.00 15.66 22.72
CA GLU A 23 22.56 16.02 21.37
C GLU A 23 22.38 14.77 20.45
N ARG A 24 23.28 13.78 20.56
CA ARG A 24 23.13 12.50 19.86
C ARG A 24 21.89 11.75 20.33
N LYS A 25 21.69 11.62 21.65
CA LYS A 25 20.49 10.97 22.20
C LYS A 25 19.21 11.68 21.81
N SER A 26 19.21 13.00 21.82
CA SER A 26 18.06 13.80 21.36
C SER A 26 17.76 13.60 19.88
N LYS A 27 18.77 13.51 19.02
CA LYS A 27 18.62 13.23 17.59
C LYS A 27 18.14 11.80 17.34
N GLU A 28 18.70 10.80 18.02
CA GLU A 28 18.27 9.40 17.92
C GLU A 28 16.80 9.22 18.32
N VAL A 29 16.39 9.79 19.46
CA VAL A 29 14.98 9.77 19.90
C VAL A 29 14.06 10.49 18.89
N SER A 30 14.50 11.61 18.32
CA SER A 30 13.72 12.35 17.32
C SER A 30 13.57 11.57 16.00
N GLU A 31 14.56 10.81 15.60
CA GLU A 31 14.50 9.95 14.41
C GLU A 31 13.61 8.72 14.60
N GLU A 32 13.69 8.09 15.78
CA GLU A 32 12.80 6.99 16.15
C GLU A 32 11.33 7.44 16.19
N VAL A 33 11.05 8.59 16.81
CA VAL A 33 9.69 9.16 16.85
C VAL A 33 9.20 9.51 15.45
N LYS A 34 10.04 10.12 14.60
CA LYS A 34 9.69 10.41 13.20
C LYS A 34 9.45 9.14 12.38
N SER A 35 10.27 8.11 12.59
CA SER A 35 10.11 6.83 11.89
C SER A 35 8.82 6.13 12.33
N ALA A 36 8.50 6.14 13.63
CA ALA A 36 7.26 5.61 14.18
C ALA A 36 6.02 6.37 13.68
N GLN A 37 6.10 7.70 13.62
CA GLN A 37 5.04 8.53 13.06
C GLN A 37 4.82 8.27 11.56
N ARG A 38 5.89 8.15 10.77
CA ARG A 38 5.81 7.77 9.34
C ARG A 38 5.19 6.40 9.16
N LYS A 39 5.61 5.43 9.99
CA LYS A 39 5.07 4.07 9.96
C LYS A 39 3.58 4.06 10.29
N LYS A 40 3.15 4.79 11.31
CA LYS A 40 1.76 4.91 11.71
C LYS A 40 0.90 5.65 10.68
N ALA A 41 1.41 6.74 10.09
CA ALA A 41 0.75 7.44 9.00
C ALA A 41 0.61 6.56 7.75
N MET A 42 1.63 5.77 7.43
CA MET A 42 1.61 4.81 6.34
C MET A 42 0.62 3.67 6.61
N GLU A 43 0.55 3.15 7.84
CA GLU A 43 -0.44 2.16 8.26
C GLU A 43 -1.88 2.69 8.19
N MET A 44 -2.11 3.95 8.57
CA MET A 44 -3.42 4.60 8.46
C MET A 44 -3.82 4.84 7.00
N ALA A 45 -2.90 5.33 6.16
CA ALA A 45 -3.14 5.51 4.72
C ALA A 45 -3.40 4.18 4.02
N MET A 46 -2.66 3.12 4.38
CA MET A 46 -2.88 1.76 3.88
C MET A 46 -4.22 1.17 4.34
N GLY A 47 -4.72 1.53 5.53
CA GLY A 47 -5.94 0.97 6.09
C GLY A 47 -7.20 1.30 5.29
N GLN A 48 -7.25 2.45 4.63
CA GLN A 48 -8.40 2.87 3.82
C GLN A 48 -8.41 2.18 2.44
N ASN A 49 -7.28 2.12 1.75
CA ASN A 49 -7.21 1.52 0.41
C ASN A 49 -7.26 -0.02 0.43
N LEU A 50 -6.75 -0.64 1.51
CA LEU A 50 -6.72 -2.09 1.63
C LEU A 50 -8.12 -2.72 1.78
N GLN A 51 -9.11 -2.01 2.31
CA GLN A 51 -10.50 -2.47 2.33
C GLN A 51 -11.06 -2.58 0.90
N ASP A 52 -10.61 -1.74 0.00
CA ASP A 52 -11.05 -1.74 -1.39
C ASP A 52 -10.54 -2.97 -2.17
N VAL A 53 -9.40 -3.53 -1.79
CA VAL A 53 -8.88 -4.79 -2.36
C VAL A 53 -9.87 -5.95 -2.18
N SER A 54 -10.60 -5.99 -1.06
CA SER A 54 -11.63 -7.02 -0.81
C SER A 54 -12.78 -7.00 -1.82
N THR A 55 -12.97 -5.87 -2.51
CA THR A 55 -14.02 -5.66 -3.53
C THR A 55 -13.46 -5.67 -4.96
N ALA A 56 -12.18 -5.99 -5.14
CA ALA A 56 -11.56 -6.08 -6.45
C ALA A 56 -12.08 -7.28 -7.26
N ASP A 57 -12.02 -7.19 -8.57
CA ASP A 57 -12.36 -8.29 -9.48
C ASP A 57 -11.19 -9.24 -9.67
N VAL A 58 -9.97 -8.72 -9.65
CA VAL A 58 -8.74 -9.49 -9.80
C VAL A 58 -7.57 -8.75 -9.18
N VAL A 59 -6.58 -9.50 -8.72
CA VAL A 59 -5.27 -8.98 -8.36
C VAL A 59 -4.25 -9.55 -9.34
N VAL A 60 -3.61 -8.70 -10.13
CA VAL A 60 -2.53 -9.08 -11.04
C VAL A 60 -1.21 -8.99 -10.28
N THR A 61 -0.42 -10.07 -10.32
CA THR A 61 0.78 -10.19 -9.48
C THR A 61 2.04 -10.51 -10.28
N ASN A 62 3.13 -9.90 -9.86
CA ASN A 62 4.46 -10.47 -10.02
C ASN A 62 4.82 -11.12 -8.66
N PRO A 63 5.14 -12.42 -8.59
CA PRO A 63 5.20 -13.17 -7.33
C PRO A 63 6.03 -12.53 -6.22
N THR A 64 7.15 -11.94 -6.59
CA THR A 64 8.12 -11.40 -5.63
C THR A 64 8.02 -9.89 -5.43
N HIS A 65 7.50 -9.14 -6.41
CA HIS A 65 7.70 -7.70 -6.43
C HIS A 65 6.42 -6.86 -6.43
N TYR A 66 5.43 -7.18 -7.26
CA TYR A 66 4.29 -6.30 -7.48
C TYR A 66 2.94 -7.00 -7.28
N ALA A 67 1.96 -6.24 -6.81
CA ALA A 67 0.56 -6.62 -6.83
C ALA A 67 -0.28 -5.38 -7.16
N VAL A 68 -1.22 -5.53 -8.09
CA VAL A 68 -2.16 -4.47 -8.49
C VAL A 68 -3.57 -5.03 -8.46
N ALA A 69 -4.42 -4.43 -7.65
CA ALA A 69 -5.83 -4.79 -7.54
C ALA A 69 -6.65 -3.97 -8.52
N LEU A 70 -7.47 -4.64 -9.31
CA LEU A 70 -8.30 -4.04 -10.33
C LEU A 70 -9.78 -4.31 -10.04
N LYS A 71 -10.60 -3.30 -10.26
CA LYS A 71 -12.06 -3.39 -10.20
C LYS A 71 -12.64 -3.00 -11.55
N TYR A 72 -13.67 -3.72 -11.98
CA TYR A 72 -14.44 -3.38 -13.15
C TYR A 72 -15.92 -3.66 -12.91
N GLU A 73 -16.76 -2.65 -13.04
CA GLU A 73 -18.20 -2.78 -12.89
C GLU A 73 -18.87 -2.49 -14.22
N LYS A 74 -19.31 -3.57 -14.86
CA LYS A 74 -19.96 -3.49 -16.17
C LYS A 74 -21.20 -2.57 -16.14
N GLY A 75 -21.19 -1.58 -17.01
CA GLY A 75 -22.28 -0.58 -17.12
C GLY A 75 -22.07 0.69 -16.27
N THR A 76 -21.07 0.70 -15.38
CA THR A 76 -20.70 1.87 -14.59
C THR A 76 -19.32 2.37 -14.99
N ASP A 77 -18.36 1.46 -15.14
CA ASP A 77 -16.99 1.80 -15.47
C ASP A 77 -16.76 1.68 -16.98
N ASN A 78 -16.13 2.69 -17.58
CA ASN A 78 -15.73 2.65 -18.98
C ASN A 78 -14.53 1.72 -19.21
N ALA A 79 -13.70 1.55 -18.17
CA ALA A 79 -12.53 0.67 -18.16
C ALA A 79 -12.21 0.22 -16.72
N PRO A 80 -11.43 -0.87 -16.55
CA PRO A 80 -10.99 -1.30 -15.23
C PRO A 80 -10.26 -0.19 -14.46
N VAL A 81 -10.55 -0.07 -13.17
CA VAL A 81 -9.98 0.94 -12.28
C VAL A 81 -8.96 0.28 -11.36
N VAL A 82 -7.83 0.95 -11.14
CA VAL A 82 -6.83 0.54 -10.15
C VAL A 82 -7.35 0.88 -8.75
N VAL A 83 -7.66 -0.12 -7.95
CA VAL A 83 -8.15 0.05 -6.57
C VAL A 83 -7.01 0.26 -5.60
N ASP A 84 -5.96 -0.54 -5.77
CA ASP A 84 -4.73 -0.43 -5.01
C ASP A 84 -3.56 -1.04 -5.77
N LYS A 85 -2.36 -0.60 -5.47
CA LYS A 85 -1.13 -1.15 -6.03
C LYS A 85 0.02 -1.07 -5.03
N GLY A 86 0.91 -2.04 -5.07
CA GLY A 86 2.05 -2.04 -4.18
C GLY A 86 3.22 -2.88 -4.68
N HIS A 87 4.37 -2.61 -4.09
CA HIS A 87 5.58 -3.43 -4.25
C HIS A 87 6.02 -4.00 -2.91
N ASP A 88 6.81 -5.06 -2.93
CA ASP A 88 7.43 -5.73 -1.78
C ASP A 88 6.45 -5.97 -0.61
N MET A 89 6.57 -5.26 0.51
CA MET A 89 5.71 -5.43 1.68
C MET A 89 4.25 -5.10 1.39
N ILE A 90 3.98 -4.05 0.61
CA ILE A 90 2.62 -3.65 0.24
C ILE A 90 2.01 -4.71 -0.68
N ALA A 91 2.76 -5.21 -1.66
CA ALA A 91 2.33 -6.28 -2.53
C ALA A 91 1.98 -7.56 -1.75
N ARG A 92 2.77 -7.91 -0.74
CA ARG A 92 2.47 -9.03 0.17
C ARG A 92 1.15 -8.82 0.89
N ARG A 93 0.88 -7.62 1.39
CA ARG A 93 -0.34 -7.30 2.11
C ARG A 93 -1.57 -7.34 1.21
N ILE A 94 -1.48 -6.78 0.00
CA ILE A 94 -2.53 -6.90 -1.03
C ILE A 94 -2.85 -8.38 -1.30
N LYS A 95 -1.83 -9.22 -1.48
CA LYS A 95 -2.01 -10.66 -1.71
C LYS A 95 -2.64 -11.40 -0.52
N LEU A 96 -2.29 -11.03 0.71
CA LEU A 96 -2.90 -11.61 1.91
C LEU A 96 -4.40 -11.28 1.98
N ILE A 97 -4.78 -10.02 1.75
CA ILE A 97 -6.19 -9.61 1.71
C ILE A 97 -6.92 -10.29 0.57
N ALA A 98 -6.31 -10.34 -0.62
CA ALA A 98 -6.90 -11.05 -1.75
C ALA A 98 -7.18 -12.52 -1.41
N LYS A 99 -6.26 -13.18 -0.71
CA LYS A 99 -6.44 -14.56 -0.25
C LYS A 99 -7.55 -14.70 0.80
N GLU A 100 -7.61 -13.81 1.77
CA GLU A 100 -8.62 -13.79 2.84
C GLU A 100 -10.04 -13.62 2.27
N PHE A 101 -10.19 -12.75 1.30
CA PHE A 101 -11.48 -12.47 0.66
C PHE A 101 -11.73 -13.28 -0.61
N GLU A 102 -10.89 -14.26 -0.90
CA GLU A 102 -10.98 -15.13 -2.08
C GLU A 102 -10.96 -14.37 -3.42
N VAL A 103 -10.34 -13.17 -3.45
CA VAL A 103 -10.19 -12.41 -4.69
C VAL A 103 -9.28 -13.18 -5.65
N PRO A 104 -9.70 -13.42 -6.90
CA PRO A 104 -8.87 -14.11 -7.87
C PRO A 104 -7.53 -13.43 -8.07
N MET A 105 -6.46 -14.20 -8.05
CA MET A 105 -5.11 -13.71 -8.32
C MET A 105 -4.60 -14.32 -9.63
N VAL A 106 -4.07 -13.49 -10.51
CA VAL A 106 -3.45 -13.89 -11.77
C VAL A 106 -2.00 -13.48 -11.77
N GLU A 107 -1.13 -14.45 -12.00
CA GLU A 107 0.29 -14.20 -12.12
C GLU A 107 0.64 -13.83 -13.57
N ASP A 108 0.98 -12.55 -13.78
CA ASP A 108 1.55 -12.06 -15.02
C ASP A 108 2.57 -10.96 -14.69
N LYS A 109 3.85 -11.32 -14.77
CA LYS A 109 4.97 -10.46 -14.36
C LYS A 109 5.02 -9.15 -15.13
N LEU A 110 4.82 -9.23 -16.45
CA LEU A 110 4.93 -8.07 -17.33
C LEU A 110 3.75 -7.13 -17.12
N VAL A 111 2.54 -7.67 -17.10
CA VAL A 111 1.32 -6.88 -16.91
C VAL A 111 1.28 -6.26 -15.51
N ALA A 112 1.68 -6.98 -14.46
CA ALA A 112 1.76 -6.45 -13.11
C ALA A 112 2.75 -5.27 -13.02
N GLN A 113 3.90 -5.38 -13.66
CA GLN A 113 4.91 -4.33 -13.71
C GLN A 113 4.40 -3.09 -14.45
N MET A 114 3.76 -3.28 -15.61
CA MET A 114 3.21 -2.18 -16.41
C MET A 114 2.04 -1.49 -15.68
N LEU A 115 1.15 -2.25 -15.07
CA LEU A 115 0.05 -1.71 -14.24
C LEU A 115 0.58 -0.93 -13.04
N TYR A 116 1.63 -1.44 -12.39
CA TYR A 116 2.25 -0.74 -11.27
C TYR A 116 2.91 0.58 -11.71
N ALA A 117 3.64 0.56 -12.82
CA ALA A 117 4.36 1.74 -13.32
C ALA A 117 3.44 2.83 -13.87
N LEU A 118 2.42 2.45 -14.63
CA LEU A 118 1.58 3.37 -15.40
C LEU A 118 0.20 3.63 -14.77
N GLY A 119 -0.31 2.69 -13.96
CA GLY A 119 -1.62 2.84 -13.31
C GLY A 119 -1.59 3.86 -12.18
N VAL A 120 -2.70 4.55 -11.97
CA VAL A 120 -2.90 5.47 -10.85
C VAL A 120 -4.07 4.98 -10.02
N VAL A 121 -3.89 4.86 -8.69
CA VAL A 121 -4.96 4.42 -7.77
C VAL A 121 -6.16 5.35 -7.89
N GLY A 122 -7.36 4.77 -8.00
CA GLY A 122 -8.61 5.48 -8.18
C GLY A 122 -8.92 5.87 -9.63
N GLN A 123 -8.03 5.60 -10.57
CA GLN A 123 -8.22 5.92 -11.98
C GLN A 123 -8.30 4.65 -12.85
N SER A 124 -8.88 4.81 -14.04
CA SER A 124 -8.89 3.76 -15.06
C SER A 124 -7.46 3.41 -15.51
N ILE A 125 -7.25 2.15 -15.84
CA ILE A 125 -5.96 1.69 -16.38
C ILE A 125 -5.64 2.42 -17.71
N PRO A 126 -4.35 2.55 -18.06
CA PRO A 126 -3.94 3.10 -19.35
C PRO A 126 -4.51 2.32 -20.55
N VAL A 127 -4.84 3.04 -21.62
CA VAL A 127 -5.49 2.47 -22.82
C VAL A 127 -4.67 1.32 -23.44
N GLN A 128 -3.33 1.42 -23.41
CA GLN A 128 -2.44 0.38 -23.92
C GLN A 128 -2.56 -0.96 -23.18
N LEU A 129 -3.13 -0.98 -21.99
CA LEU A 129 -3.34 -2.20 -21.19
C LEU A 129 -4.75 -2.79 -21.32
N TYR A 130 -5.67 -2.11 -22.01
CA TYR A 130 -7.07 -2.53 -22.11
C TYR A 130 -7.23 -3.96 -22.63
N GLN A 131 -6.57 -4.31 -23.72
CA GLN A 131 -6.72 -5.63 -24.34
C GLN A 131 -6.24 -6.77 -23.44
N VAL A 132 -5.05 -6.61 -22.85
CA VAL A 132 -4.48 -7.65 -22.01
C VAL A 132 -5.26 -7.80 -20.71
N VAL A 133 -5.70 -6.70 -20.10
CA VAL A 133 -6.50 -6.74 -18.87
C VAL A 133 -7.90 -7.27 -19.14
N ALA A 134 -8.53 -6.91 -20.26
CA ALA A 134 -9.82 -7.47 -20.67
C ALA A 134 -9.76 -8.99 -20.83
N LYS A 135 -8.68 -9.52 -21.41
CA LYS A 135 -8.46 -10.97 -21.52
C LYS A 135 -8.33 -11.63 -20.14
N ILE A 136 -7.53 -11.04 -19.25
CA ILE A 136 -7.38 -11.52 -17.87
C ILE A 136 -8.74 -11.56 -17.16
N LEU A 137 -9.51 -10.47 -17.21
CA LEU A 137 -10.85 -10.41 -16.60
C LEU A 137 -11.81 -11.42 -17.18
N ALA A 138 -11.83 -11.61 -18.51
CA ALA A 138 -12.69 -12.60 -19.15
C ALA A 138 -12.37 -14.02 -18.67
N ASP A 139 -11.11 -14.38 -18.56
CA ASP A 139 -10.68 -15.69 -18.06
C ASP A 139 -11.02 -15.88 -16.57
N VAL A 140 -10.84 -14.84 -15.77
CA VAL A 140 -11.18 -14.84 -14.34
C VAL A 140 -12.69 -14.98 -14.13
N TYR A 141 -13.52 -14.28 -14.90
CA TYR A 141 -14.99 -14.40 -14.81
C TYR A 141 -15.47 -15.81 -15.14
N LYS A 142 -14.86 -16.47 -16.11
CA LYS A 142 -15.19 -17.86 -16.46
C LYS A 142 -14.80 -18.85 -15.38
N LYS A 143 -13.62 -18.66 -14.78
CA LYS A 143 -13.08 -19.60 -13.79
C LYS A 143 -13.66 -19.44 -12.38
N HIS A 144 -14.05 -18.22 -12.01
CA HIS A 144 -14.41 -17.84 -10.64
C HIS A 144 -15.85 -17.31 -10.51
N SER A 145 -16.81 -17.89 -11.22
CA SER A 145 -18.22 -17.45 -11.23
C SER A 145 -18.84 -17.33 -9.83
N TYR A 146 -18.49 -18.25 -8.92
CA TYR A 146 -18.96 -18.24 -7.52
C TYR A 146 -18.44 -17.03 -6.75
N TYR A 147 -17.18 -16.64 -6.95
CA TYR A 147 -16.63 -15.41 -6.35
C TYR A 147 -17.42 -14.16 -6.77
N PHE A 148 -17.76 -14.03 -8.04
CA PHE A 148 -18.48 -12.87 -8.55
C PHE A 148 -19.92 -12.78 -8.05
N HIS A 149 -20.54 -13.92 -7.74
CA HIS A 149 -21.86 -13.93 -7.09
C HIS A 149 -21.77 -13.31 -5.69
N ARG A 150 -20.74 -13.66 -4.91
CA ARG A 150 -20.50 -13.11 -3.57
C ARG A 150 -20.03 -11.66 -3.62
N LEU A 151 -19.23 -11.30 -4.62
CA LEU A 151 -18.74 -9.93 -4.82
C LEU A 151 -19.88 -8.92 -5.02
N LYS A 152 -20.90 -9.29 -5.78
CA LYS A 152 -22.10 -8.45 -5.96
C LYS A 152 -22.75 -8.09 -4.62
N ALA A 153 -22.97 -9.06 -3.78
CA ALA A 153 -23.56 -8.84 -2.45
C ALA A 153 -22.64 -7.96 -1.57
N ARG A 154 -21.34 -8.18 -1.61
CA ARG A 154 -20.36 -7.41 -0.86
C ARG A 154 -20.32 -5.95 -1.30
N ARG A 155 -20.36 -5.66 -2.60
CA ARG A 155 -20.43 -4.30 -3.14
C ARG A 155 -21.71 -3.56 -2.76
N LEU A 156 -22.85 -4.25 -2.71
CA LEU A 156 -24.12 -3.65 -2.25
C LEU A 156 -24.04 -3.23 -0.77
N LEU A 157 -23.48 -4.08 0.09
CA LEU A 157 -23.30 -3.80 1.51
C LEU A 157 -22.31 -2.64 1.77
N SER A 158 -21.25 -2.51 0.98
CA SER A 158 -20.31 -1.39 1.12
C SER A 158 -20.95 -0.06 0.73
N ARG A 159 -21.76 -0.02 -0.32
CA ARG A 159 -22.51 1.18 -0.73
C ARG A 159 -23.52 1.66 0.32
N SER A 160 -24.24 0.72 0.97
CA SER A 160 -25.20 1.07 2.02
C SER A 160 -24.53 1.67 3.25
N ARG A 161 -23.31 1.26 3.60
CA ARG A 161 -22.54 1.84 4.71
C ARG A 161 -22.06 3.26 4.41
N SER A 162 -21.62 3.52 3.19
CA SER A 162 -21.17 4.86 2.78
C SER A 162 -22.30 5.89 2.75
N SER A 163 -23.52 5.48 2.42
CA SER A 163 -24.69 6.38 2.41
C SER A 163 -25.20 6.72 3.82
N VAL A 164 -24.95 5.87 4.82
CA VAL A 164 -25.35 6.12 6.22
C VAL A 164 -24.36 7.06 6.95
N GLN A 165 -23.09 7.12 6.50
CA GLN A 165 -22.10 8.04 7.09
C GLN A 165 -22.20 9.48 6.58
N LEU A 166 -22.98 9.74 5.53
CA LEU A 166 -23.17 11.07 4.92
C LEU A 166 -24.52 11.71 5.28
N ALA A 167 -25.33 11.02 6.08
CA ALA A 167 -26.62 11.51 6.63
C ALA A 167 -26.48 11.83 8.11
#